data_886b76171d144ae83ce60a8e24a71bfc
#
_entry.id   886b76171d144ae83ce60a8e24a71bfc
#
_cell.length_a   1.000
_cell.length_b   1.000
_cell.length_c   1.000
_cell.angle_alpha   90.00
_cell.angle_beta   90.00
_cell.angle_gamma   90.00
#
_symmetry.space_group_name_H-M   'P 1'
#
loop_
_entity.id
_entity.type
_entity.pdbx_description
1 polymer ?
#
loop_
_entity_poly.entity_id
_entity_poly.type
_entity_poly.pdbx_seq_one_letter_code
_entity_poly.pdbx_strand_id
1 'polypeptide(L)'
;LGFGIGRNSGEITPVSIDGAADLIGLSFTPQEKDSMIGTLTTHRTNFELMRKTTLDNSVGPALVFNPLPQGFYPSQEQAAFDWGLPAKVALPTSDVDLAFMPVHQLAVLIKSRQVTSERLTQLYLQRIKTHSDTLACLVTLLEEEALTQARALDKELAAGKYRGPLHGIPYGIKDLFAVPGTKTTWGADPYKDQVINETATIVTKLEQAGGVLVGKFTLGALAMGDVWFGGVTKNPWNLKQGSSGSSAGSASAVSAGLVPFAIGTETLGSIVSPSTRNGVTGL
;
A
#
# COMPACT_ATOMS: atom_id res chain seq x y z
N LEU A 1 -21.87 0.40 -3.50
CA LEU A 1 -22.79 1.39 -4.08
C LEU A 1 -22.46 1.49 -5.56
N GLY A 2 -23.20 0.75 -6.40
CA GLY A 2 -23.24 1.05 -7.82
C GLY A 2 -23.78 2.47 -7.97
N PHE A 3 -22.92 3.43 -8.27
CA PHE A 3 -23.39 4.70 -8.76
C PHE A 3 -24.14 4.41 -10.06
N GLY A 4 -25.46 4.29 -9.98
CA GLY A 4 -26.30 4.38 -11.13
C GLY A 4 -26.08 5.78 -11.71
N ILE A 5 -25.18 5.88 -12.69
CA ILE A 5 -25.06 7.11 -13.49
C ILE A 5 -26.41 7.23 -14.20
N GLY A 6 -27.28 8.07 -13.66
CA GLY A 6 -28.54 8.41 -14.29
C GLY A 6 -28.22 8.87 -15.70
N ARG A 7 -28.66 8.09 -16.71
CA ARG A 7 -28.57 8.51 -18.11
C ARG A 7 -29.48 9.73 -18.26
N ASN A 8 -28.88 10.90 -18.25
CA ASN A 8 -29.59 12.08 -18.70
C ASN A 8 -29.63 12.00 -20.24
N SER A 9 -30.76 11.51 -20.77
CA SER A 9 -31.00 11.40 -22.22
C SER A 9 -31.41 12.77 -22.83
N GLY A 10 -31.39 13.83 -22.06
CA GLY A 10 -31.72 15.17 -22.51
C GLY A 10 -30.75 15.70 -23.56
N GLU A 11 -31.24 16.51 -24.47
CA GLU A 11 -30.41 17.26 -25.41
C GLU A 11 -29.43 18.21 -24.66
N ILE A 12 -28.25 18.43 -25.24
CA ILE A 12 -27.34 19.46 -24.75
C ILE A 12 -27.94 20.82 -25.18
N THR A 13 -28.23 21.63 -24.20
CA THR A 13 -28.87 22.94 -24.40
C THR A 13 -28.02 24.06 -23.84
N PRO A 14 -28.20 25.31 -24.20
CA PRO A 14 -27.52 26.43 -23.57
C PRO A 14 -27.62 26.43 -22.03
N VAL A 15 -28.75 26.00 -21.46
CA VAL A 15 -28.94 25.88 -20.01
C VAL A 15 -28.05 24.83 -19.38
N SER A 16 -27.87 23.68 -20.04
CA SER A 16 -26.95 22.65 -19.54
C SER A 16 -25.47 23.08 -19.63
N ILE A 17 -25.15 23.93 -20.62
CA ILE A 17 -23.81 24.54 -20.73
C ILE A 17 -23.60 25.55 -19.60
N ASP A 18 -24.60 26.39 -19.27
CA ASP A 18 -24.51 27.33 -18.15
C ASP A 18 -24.29 26.59 -16.83
N GLY A 19 -25.05 25.56 -16.54
CA GLY A 19 -24.87 24.79 -15.33
C GLY A 19 -23.49 24.14 -15.21
N ALA A 20 -22.89 23.70 -16.32
CA ALA A 20 -21.53 23.17 -16.33
C ALA A 20 -20.48 24.28 -16.17
N ALA A 21 -20.69 25.43 -16.82
CA ALA A 21 -19.81 26.59 -16.76
C ALA A 21 -19.78 27.21 -15.34
N ASP A 22 -20.89 27.26 -14.65
CA ASP A 22 -21.00 27.75 -13.26
C ASP A 22 -20.08 26.89 -12.32
N LEU A 23 -20.03 25.56 -12.52
CA LEU A 23 -19.20 24.67 -11.69
C LEU A 23 -17.70 24.93 -11.84
N ILE A 24 -17.27 25.46 -12.98
CA ILE A 24 -15.86 25.72 -13.30
C ILE A 24 -15.52 27.21 -13.34
N GLY A 25 -16.46 28.06 -12.96
CA GLY A 25 -16.29 29.53 -12.87
C GLY A 25 -16.11 30.20 -14.24
N LEU A 26 -16.75 29.69 -15.29
CA LEU A 26 -16.72 30.26 -16.63
C LEU A 26 -18.10 30.86 -16.99
N SER A 27 -18.11 31.76 -17.97
CA SER A 27 -19.35 32.30 -18.58
C SER A 27 -19.15 32.37 -20.09
N PHE A 28 -20.22 32.07 -20.83
CA PHE A 28 -20.21 32.06 -22.29
C PHE A 28 -21.37 32.91 -22.84
N THR A 29 -21.13 33.60 -23.94
CA THR A 29 -22.16 34.31 -24.68
C THR A 29 -23.13 33.33 -25.37
N PRO A 30 -24.35 33.77 -25.75
CA PRO A 30 -25.27 32.92 -26.50
C PRO A 30 -24.66 32.31 -27.77
N GLN A 31 -23.89 33.10 -28.53
CA GLN A 31 -23.23 32.63 -29.76
C GLN A 31 -22.16 31.55 -29.48
N GLU A 32 -21.39 31.70 -28.40
CA GLU A 32 -20.41 30.67 -28.00
C GLU A 32 -21.10 29.39 -27.61
N LYS A 33 -22.18 29.46 -26.81
CA LYS A 33 -22.96 28.27 -26.44
C LYS A 33 -23.52 27.54 -27.65
N ASP A 34 -24.13 28.27 -28.59
CA ASP A 34 -24.66 27.67 -29.82
C ASP A 34 -23.57 26.97 -30.64
N SER A 35 -22.37 27.56 -30.71
CA SER A 35 -21.24 26.96 -31.41
C SER A 35 -20.73 25.68 -30.74
N MET A 36 -20.91 25.54 -29.43
CA MET A 36 -20.45 24.36 -28.66
C MET A 36 -21.37 23.13 -28.81
N ILE A 37 -22.68 23.34 -29.01
CA ILE A 37 -23.70 22.28 -28.94
C ILE A 37 -23.34 21.09 -29.82
N GLY A 38 -22.96 21.32 -31.06
CA GLY A 38 -22.60 20.26 -32.01
C GLY A 38 -21.41 19.42 -31.55
N THR A 39 -20.35 20.08 -31.08
CA THR A 39 -19.16 19.44 -30.58
C THR A 39 -19.41 18.67 -29.29
N LEU A 40 -20.12 19.26 -28.33
CA LEU A 40 -20.49 18.62 -27.08
C LEU A 40 -21.39 17.40 -27.28
N THR A 41 -22.31 17.46 -28.24
CA THR A 41 -23.16 16.32 -28.62
C THR A 41 -22.30 15.18 -29.18
N THR A 42 -21.35 15.50 -30.04
CA THR A 42 -20.41 14.52 -30.58
C THR A 42 -19.55 13.90 -29.46
N HIS A 43 -19.01 14.70 -28.56
CA HIS A 43 -18.23 14.20 -27.41
C HIS A 43 -19.07 13.28 -26.55
N ARG A 44 -20.31 13.62 -26.23
CA ARG A 44 -21.21 12.76 -25.46
C ARG A 44 -21.43 11.42 -26.14
N THR A 45 -21.74 11.44 -27.44
CA THR A 45 -21.90 10.22 -28.23
C THR A 45 -20.63 9.33 -28.19
N ASN A 46 -19.46 9.95 -28.30
CA ASN A 46 -18.18 9.23 -28.20
C ASN A 46 -17.98 8.61 -26.81
N PHE A 47 -18.30 9.35 -25.72
CA PHE A 47 -18.26 8.78 -24.37
C PHE A 47 -19.24 7.61 -24.19
N GLU A 48 -20.41 7.67 -24.79
CA GLU A 48 -21.38 6.57 -24.76
C GLU A 48 -20.87 5.34 -25.52
N LEU A 49 -20.16 5.53 -26.64
CA LEU A 49 -19.50 4.46 -27.37
C LEU A 49 -18.35 3.86 -26.55
N MET A 50 -17.49 4.70 -25.97
CA MET A 50 -16.38 4.24 -25.11
C MET A 50 -16.88 3.39 -23.93
N ARG A 51 -17.98 3.80 -23.28
CA ARG A 51 -18.56 3.05 -22.14
C ARG A 51 -19.14 1.67 -22.53
N LYS A 52 -19.31 1.39 -23.82
CA LYS A 52 -19.70 0.05 -24.29
C LYS A 52 -18.52 -0.92 -24.38
N THR A 53 -17.30 -0.39 -24.33
CA THR A 53 -16.07 -1.21 -24.36
C THR A 53 -15.65 -1.49 -22.93
N THR A 54 -15.67 -2.74 -22.54
CA THR A 54 -15.12 -3.18 -21.26
C THR A 54 -13.62 -3.38 -21.42
N LEU A 55 -12.84 -2.71 -20.60
CA LEU A 55 -11.39 -2.92 -20.49
C LEU A 55 -11.09 -3.64 -19.18
N ASP A 56 -10.38 -4.75 -19.29
CA ASP A 56 -9.84 -5.45 -18.13
C ASP A 56 -8.72 -4.63 -17.48
N ASN A 57 -8.55 -4.74 -16.15
CA ASN A 57 -7.49 -4.04 -15.44
C ASN A 57 -6.07 -4.46 -15.84
N SER A 58 -5.93 -5.59 -16.52
CA SER A 58 -4.66 -6.07 -17.08
C SER A 58 -4.26 -5.34 -18.38
N VAL A 59 -5.20 -4.62 -19.01
CA VAL A 59 -4.91 -3.86 -20.23
C VAL A 59 -4.13 -2.61 -19.89
N GLY A 60 -2.85 -2.58 -20.26
CA GLY A 60 -1.98 -1.42 -20.06
C GLY A 60 -2.43 -0.19 -20.87
N PRO A 61 -2.08 1.03 -20.43
CA PRO A 61 -2.38 2.26 -21.16
C PRO A 61 -1.67 2.27 -22.52
N ALA A 62 -2.32 2.83 -23.54
CA ALA A 62 -1.76 2.95 -24.90
C ALA A 62 -0.52 3.87 -24.95
N LEU A 63 -0.43 4.83 -24.02
CA LEU A 63 0.73 5.69 -23.84
C LEU A 63 1.48 5.28 -22.59
N VAL A 64 2.73 4.84 -22.77
CA VAL A 64 3.64 4.51 -21.68
C VAL A 64 4.75 5.55 -21.65
N PHE A 65 4.90 6.24 -20.53
CA PHE A 65 6.01 7.16 -20.34
C PHE A 65 7.33 6.39 -20.26
N ASN A 66 8.27 6.72 -21.14
CA ASN A 66 9.63 6.21 -21.09
C ASN A 66 10.58 7.37 -20.73
N PRO A 67 11.22 7.36 -19.54
CA PRO A 67 12.13 8.40 -19.13
C PRO A 67 13.50 8.35 -19.83
N LEU A 68 13.77 7.30 -20.60
CA LEU A 68 15.05 7.15 -21.30
C LEU A 68 15.06 8.02 -22.56
N PRO A 69 16.09 8.84 -22.76
CA PRO A 69 16.28 9.56 -24.01
C PRO A 69 16.35 8.60 -25.21
N GLN A 70 15.88 9.06 -26.38
CA GLN A 70 15.94 8.25 -27.59
C GLN A 70 17.39 7.83 -27.90
N GLY A 71 17.59 6.52 -28.11
CA GLY A 71 18.91 5.95 -28.37
C GLY A 71 19.79 5.73 -27.13
N PHE A 72 19.31 6.04 -25.94
CA PHE A 72 20.01 5.72 -24.70
C PHE A 72 19.61 4.33 -24.22
N TYR A 73 20.59 3.47 -23.99
CA TYR A 73 20.42 2.13 -23.43
C TYR A 73 21.26 2.04 -22.15
N PRO A 74 20.63 1.92 -20.96
CA PRO A 74 21.37 1.76 -19.72
C PRO A 74 22.17 0.45 -19.75
N SER A 75 23.35 0.45 -19.12
CA SER A 75 24.14 -0.78 -18.95
C SER A 75 23.30 -1.84 -18.25
N GLN A 76 23.39 -3.07 -18.73
CA GLN A 76 22.78 -4.26 -18.09
C GLN A 76 23.73 -4.93 -17.11
N GLU A 77 24.96 -4.44 -16.99
CA GLU A 77 25.91 -4.93 -16.00
C GLU A 77 25.44 -4.55 -14.59
N GLN A 78 25.30 -5.55 -13.75
CA GLN A 78 24.96 -5.36 -12.33
C GLN A 78 26.24 -5.49 -11.51
N ALA A 79 26.60 -4.40 -10.82
CA ALA A 79 27.65 -4.48 -9.80
C ALA A 79 27.18 -5.29 -8.58
N ALA A 80 28.13 -5.83 -7.83
CA ALA A 80 27.82 -6.45 -6.54
C ALA A 80 27.14 -5.43 -5.62
N PHE A 81 26.06 -5.86 -4.97
CA PHE A 81 25.29 -4.98 -4.10
C PHE A 81 25.88 -5.02 -2.68
N ASP A 82 26.31 -3.87 -2.18
CA ASP A 82 26.69 -3.69 -0.79
C ASP A 82 25.47 -3.19 0.02
N TRP A 83 25.00 -4.02 0.93
CA TRP A 83 23.86 -3.72 1.81
C TRP A 83 24.23 -2.79 2.99
N GLY A 84 25.49 -2.44 3.17
CA GLY A 84 25.93 -1.62 4.30
C GLY A 84 25.62 -2.22 5.68
N LEU A 85 25.59 -3.57 5.76
CA LEU A 85 25.24 -4.22 7.03
C LEU A 85 26.37 -4.06 8.04
N PRO A 86 26.07 -3.72 9.32
CA PRO A 86 27.08 -3.63 10.36
C PRO A 86 27.74 -5.01 10.59
N ALA A 87 29.04 -5.01 10.86
CA ALA A 87 29.79 -6.24 11.08
C ALA A 87 29.33 -7.00 12.33
N LYS A 88 28.83 -6.29 13.34
CA LYS A 88 28.35 -6.86 14.60
C LYS A 88 27.24 -5.99 15.19
N VAL A 89 26.24 -6.63 15.74
CA VAL A 89 25.14 -6.03 16.48
C VAL A 89 24.97 -6.74 17.80
N ALA A 90 24.80 -6.00 18.89
CA ALA A 90 24.47 -6.58 20.19
C ALA A 90 22.96 -6.81 20.29
N LEU A 91 22.55 -7.98 20.76
CA LEU A 91 21.15 -8.24 21.08
C LEU A 91 20.73 -7.36 22.26
N PRO A 92 19.67 -6.54 22.13
CA PRO A 92 19.19 -5.75 23.26
C PRO A 92 18.57 -6.64 24.35
N THR A 93 18.57 -6.14 25.58
CA THR A 93 18.02 -6.86 26.73
C THR A 93 16.50 -6.72 26.86
N SER A 94 15.93 -5.74 26.20
CA SER A 94 14.50 -5.44 26.25
C SER A 94 13.82 -5.77 24.92
N ASP A 95 12.63 -6.38 24.98
CA ASP A 95 11.79 -6.63 23.82
C ASP A 95 11.32 -5.33 23.13
N VAL A 96 11.19 -4.27 23.89
CA VAL A 96 10.84 -2.96 23.32
C VAL A 96 11.98 -2.44 22.45
N ASP A 97 13.21 -2.49 22.94
CA ASP A 97 14.37 -2.06 22.16
C ASP A 97 14.55 -2.93 20.90
N LEU A 98 14.32 -4.25 21.03
CA LEU A 98 14.34 -5.17 19.88
C LEU A 98 13.28 -4.82 18.83
N ALA A 99 12.07 -4.44 19.26
CA ALA A 99 10.96 -4.10 18.35
C ALA A 99 11.19 -2.81 17.56
N PHE A 100 12.04 -1.89 18.07
CA PHE A 100 12.38 -0.63 17.40
C PHE A 100 13.74 -0.68 16.69
N MET A 101 14.40 -1.83 16.64
CA MET A 101 15.65 -1.96 15.90
C MET A 101 15.44 -1.82 14.39
N PRO A 102 16.33 -1.10 13.69
CA PRO A 102 16.25 -0.99 12.23
C PRO A 102 16.53 -2.33 11.55
N VAL A 103 15.90 -2.54 10.39
CA VAL A 103 15.93 -3.81 9.61
C VAL A 103 17.35 -4.33 9.39
N HIS A 104 18.31 -3.47 9.04
CA HIS A 104 19.70 -3.88 8.80
C HIS A 104 20.40 -4.46 10.04
N GLN A 105 20.02 -4.02 11.25
CA GLN A 105 20.52 -4.59 12.49
C GLN A 105 19.80 -5.92 12.83
N LEU A 106 18.48 -5.98 12.66
CA LEU A 106 17.72 -7.22 12.80
C LEU A 106 18.25 -8.32 11.85
N ALA A 107 18.60 -7.96 10.61
CA ALA A 107 19.21 -8.86 9.64
C ALA A 107 20.51 -9.50 10.15
N VAL A 108 21.36 -8.71 10.84
CA VAL A 108 22.60 -9.21 11.45
C VAL A 108 22.31 -10.14 12.62
N LEU A 109 21.35 -9.81 13.48
CA LEU A 109 20.93 -10.66 14.60
C LEU A 109 20.40 -12.03 14.13
N ILE A 110 19.55 -12.04 13.10
CA ILE A 110 19.04 -13.26 12.47
C ILE A 110 20.20 -14.06 11.85
N LYS A 111 21.01 -13.43 10.98
CA LYS A 111 22.13 -14.10 10.30
C LYS A 111 23.12 -14.71 11.28
N SER A 112 23.41 -14.04 12.39
CA SER A 112 24.29 -14.51 13.46
C SER A 112 23.62 -15.47 14.45
N ARG A 113 22.31 -15.76 14.26
CA ARG A 113 21.49 -16.64 15.12
C ARG A 113 21.39 -16.16 16.59
N GLN A 114 21.57 -14.86 16.85
CA GLN A 114 21.32 -14.27 18.16
C GLN A 114 19.82 -14.16 18.46
N VAL A 115 18.99 -14.05 17.41
CA VAL A 115 17.53 -14.14 17.50
C VAL A 115 17.02 -15.02 16.35
N THR A 116 15.98 -15.81 16.59
CA THR A 116 15.34 -16.60 15.55
C THR A 116 14.24 -15.79 14.86
N SER A 117 13.93 -16.14 13.61
CA SER A 117 12.79 -15.56 12.90
C SER A 117 11.49 -15.81 13.67
N GLU A 118 11.30 -17.02 14.21
CA GLU A 118 10.13 -17.35 15.03
C GLU A 118 10.00 -16.42 16.23
N ARG A 119 11.09 -16.21 17.02
CA ARG A 119 11.07 -15.34 18.19
C ARG A 119 10.74 -13.87 17.81
N LEU A 120 11.33 -13.39 16.73
CA LEU A 120 11.09 -12.03 16.24
C LEU A 120 9.64 -11.89 15.75
N THR A 121 9.13 -12.89 15.04
CA THR A 121 7.72 -12.91 14.58
C THR A 121 6.76 -12.92 15.77
N GLN A 122 6.99 -13.74 16.79
CA GLN A 122 6.18 -13.77 18.02
C GLN A 122 6.14 -12.40 18.71
N LEU A 123 7.28 -11.71 18.80
CA LEU A 123 7.37 -10.38 19.37
C LEU A 123 6.43 -9.40 18.65
N TYR A 124 6.52 -9.32 17.34
CA TYR A 124 5.68 -8.39 16.57
C TYR A 124 4.19 -8.79 16.57
N LEU A 125 3.86 -10.07 16.49
CA LEU A 125 2.49 -10.54 16.62
C LEU A 125 1.88 -10.17 17.97
N GLN A 126 2.63 -10.33 19.06
CA GLN A 126 2.18 -9.91 20.40
C GLN A 126 1.95 -8.39 20.45
N ARG A 127 2.84 -7.59 19.89
CA ARG A 127 2.68 -6.13 19.84
C ARG A 127 1.49 -5.72 18.99
N ILE A 128 1.28 -6.35 17.83
CA ILE A 128 0.09 -6.11 17.01
C ILE A 128 -1.18 -6.38 17.81
N LYS A 129 -1.30 -7.53 18.46
CA LYS A 129 -2.46 -7.90 19.30
C LYS A 129 -2.72 -6.90 20.42
N THR A 130 -1.66 -6.34 20.99
CA THR A 130 -1.78 -5.41 22.12
C THR A 130 -2.20 -3.99 21.70
N HIS A 131 -1.75 -3.52 20.53
CA HIS A 131 -1.84 -2.10 20.19
C HIS A 131 -2.66 -1.78 18.93
N SER A 132 -2.91 -2.76 18.05
CA SER A 132 -3.54 -2.48 16.76
C SER A 132 -4.97 -1.93 16.88
N ASP A 133 -5.75 -2.37 17.86
CA ASP A 133 -7.12 -1.90 18.09
C ASP A 133 -7.13 -0.43 18.53
N THR A 134 -6.23 -0.04 19.42
CA THR A 134 -6.09 1.35 19.87
C THR A 134 -5.72 2.27 18.70
N LEU A 135 -4.90 1.79 17.78
CA LEU A 135 -4.46 2.53 16.60
C LEU A 135 -5.43 2.43 15.43
N ALA A 136 -6.39 1.50 15.49
CA ALA A 136 -7.28 1.16 14.38
C ALA A 136 -6.50 0.96 13.07
N CYS A 137 -5.38 0.21 13.11
CA CYS A 137 -4.40 0.14 12.02
C CYS A 137 -4.35 -1.22 11.30
N LEU A 138 -5.08 -2.24 11.79
CA LEU A 138 -5.01 -3.61 11.27
C LEU A 138 -6.33 -4.02 10.62
N VAL A 139 -6.26 -4.70 9.48
CA VAL A 139 -7.41 -5.35 8.81
C VAL A 139 -7.37 -6.86 9.00
N THR A 140 -6.20 -7.47 8.77
CA THR A 140 -6.04 -8.94 8.84
C THR A 140 -4.73 -9.28 9.54
N LEU A 141 -4.78 -10.14 10.55
CA LEU A 141 -3.61 -10.74 11.20
C LEU A 141 -3.35 -12.13 10.59
N LEU A 142 -2.10 -12.43 10.28
CA LEU A 142 -1.67 -13.67 9.62
C LEU A 142 -0.75 -14.48 10.55
N GLU A 143 -1.25 -14.80 11.75
CA GLU A 143 -0.43 -15.36 12.83
C GLU A 143 0.11 -16.75 12.52
N GLU A 144 -0.77 -17.67 12.12
CA GLU A 144 -0.40 -19.08 11.90
C GLU A 144 0.52 -19.23 10.70
N GLU A 145 0.21 -18.54 9.61
CA GLU A 145 1.00 -18.51 8.38
C GLU A 145 2.39 -17.89 8.65
N ALA A 146 2.43 -16.78 9.37
CA ALA A 146 3.68 -16.10 9.71
C ALA A 146 4.59 -16.97 10.59
N LEU A 147 4.06 -17.61 11.61
CA LEU A 147 4.85 -18.52 12.47
C LEU A 147 5.32 -19.75 11.71
N THR A 148 4.51 -20.30 10.83
CA THR A 148 4.89 -21.44 9.99
C THR A 148 6.03 -21.06 9.04
N GLN A 149 5.93 -19.89 8.40
CA GLN A 149 6.96 -19.36 7.52
C GLN A 149 8.25 -19.06 8.29
N ALA A 150 8.15 -18.43 9.46
CA ALA A 150 9.30 -18.09 10.30
C ALA A 150 10.10 -19.34 10.70
N ARG A 151 9.41 -20.39 11.18
CA ARG A 151 10.03 -21.68 11.51
C ARG A 151 10.72 -22.33 10.31
N ALA A 152 10.13 -22.24 9.12
CA ALA A 152 10.73 -22.76 7.90
C ALA A 152 12.04 -22.02 7.56
N LEU A 153 12.05 -20.71 7.70
CA LEU A 153 13.23 -19.87 7.48
C LEU A 153 14.34 -20.14 8.51
N ASP A 154 13.99 -20.34 9.78
CA ASP A 154 14.96 -20.73 10.81
C ASP A 154 15.62 -22.08 10.47
N LYS A 155 14.87 -23.06 9.94
CA LYS A 155 15.41 -24.34 9.46
C LYS A 155 16.32 -24.14 8.24
N GLU A 156 15.93 -23.30 7.27
CA GLU A 156 16.79 -22.96 6.13
C GLU A 156 18.13 -22.38 6.59
N LEU A 157 18.09 -21.40 7.51
CA LEU A 157 19.29 -20.78 8.05
C LEU A 157 20.17 -21.78 8.81
N ALA A 158 19.56 -22.70 9.58
CA ALA A 158 20.27 -23.78 10.26
C ALA A 158 20.98 -24.70 9.28
N ALA A 159 20.38 -24.96 8.11
CA ALA A 159 20.96 -25.75 7.03
C ALA A 159 21.96 -24.95 6.15
N GLY A 160 22.31 -23.72 6.53
CA GLY A 160 23.27 -22.88 5.80
C GLY A 160 22.69 -22.07 4.64
N LYS A 161 21.37 -22.10 4.44
CA LYS A 161 20.71 -21.33 3.39
C LYS A 161 20.26 -19.97 3.93
N TYR A 162 20.91 -18.91 3.49
CA TYR A 162 20.57 -17.52 3.81
C TYR A 162 20.12 -16.78 2.56
N ARG A 163 18.87 -16.25 2.56
CA ARG A 163 18.27 -15.62 1.37
C ARG A 163 18.69 -14.16 1.18
N GLY A 164 19.28 -13.54 2.19
CA GLY A 164 19.66 -12.11 2.16
C GLY A 164 19.14 -11.33 3.38
N PRO A 165 19.31 -9.99 3.40
CA PRO A 165 19.00 -9.18 4.58
C PRO A 165 17.56 -9.25 5.09
N LEU A 166 16.61 -9.65 4.27
CA LEU A 166 15.21 -9.82 4.68
C LEU A 166 14.89 -11.25 5.17
N HIS A 167 15.86 -12.16 5.19
CA HIS A 167 15.64 -13.53 5.64
C HIS A 167 15.16 -13.57 7.09
N GLY A 168 13.92 -14.02 7.30
CA GLY A 168 13.28 -14.13 8.61
C GLY A 168 12.79 -12.82 9.22
N ILE A 169 12.78 -11.73 8.47
CA ILE A 169 12.31 -10.42 8.95
C ILE A 169 10.80 -10.29 8.77
N PRO A 170 10.03 -10.05 9.86
CA PRO A 170 8.60 -9.79 9.79
C PRO A 170 8.29 -8.47 9.07
N TYR A 171 7.20 -8.44 8.30
CA TYR A 171 6.73 -7.22 7.65
C TYR A 171 5.22 -7.20 7.51
N GLY A 172 4.68 -6.00 7.28
CA GLY A 172 3.29 -5.82 6.95
C GLY A 172 3.05 -5.20 5.58
N ILE A 173 1.83 -5.30 5.09
CA ILE A 173 1.44 -4.68 3.82
C ILE A 173 0.17 -3.85 3.98
N LYS A 174 0.04 -2.83 3.16
CA LYS A 174 -1.22 -2.09 2.99
C LYS A 174 -2.30 -3.03 2.45
N ASP A 175 -3.51 -2.95 2.97
CA ASP A 175 -4.64 -3.78 2.55
C ASP A 175 -5.21 -3.44 1.16
N LEU A 176 -4.38 -2.88 0.32
CA LEU A 176 -4.56 -2.73 -1.12
C LEU A 176 -3.98 -3.93 -1.88
N PHE A 177 -2.97 -4.57 -1.31
CA PHE A 177 -2.31 -5.71 -1.92
C PHE A 177 -3.08 -7.00 -1.69
N ALA A 178 -3.32 -7.74 -2.76
CA ALA A 178 -3.99 -9.03 -2.71
C ALA A 178 -3.05 -10.13 -2.18
N VAL A 179 -3.61 -10.95 -1.28
CA VAL A 179 -3.02 -12.19 -0.77
C VAL A 179 -4.12 -13.24 -0.74
N PRO A 180 -3.96 -14.39 -1.41
CA PRO A 180 -5.00 -15.42 -1.49
C PRO A 180 -5.49 -15.86 -0.11
N GLY A 181 -6.77 -16.13 0.00
CA GLY A 181 -7.40 -16.55 1.26
C GLY A 181 -7.59 -15.44 2.29
N THR A 182 -7.17 -14.22 2.00
CA THR A 182 -7.35 -13.06 2.89
C THR A 182 -8.28 -12.03 2.28
N LYS A 183 -8.88 -11.19 3.13
CA LYS A 183 -9.63 -10.02 2.67
C LYS A 183 -8.68 -9.00 2.01
N THR A 184 -9.14 -8.34 0.96
CA THR A 184 -8.50 -7.20 0.32
C THR A 184 -9.55 -6.13 0.15
N THR A 185 -9.69 -5.28 1.18
CA THR A 185 -10.89 -4.46 1.38
C THR A 185 -10.81 -3.08 0.74
N TRP A 186 -9.62 -2.67 0.32
CA TRP A 186 -9.34 -1.29 -0.15
C TRP A 186 -9.81 -0.20 0.84
N GLY A 187 -9.99 -0.58 2.12
CA GLY A 187 -10.45 0.31 3.18
C GLY A 187 -11.91 0.77 3.07
N ALA A 188 -12.67 0.27 2.09
CA ALA A 188 -14.00 0.75 1.75
C ALA A 188 -15.10 -0.28 2.11
N ASP A 189 -16.17 0.17 2.77
CA ASP A 189 -17.25 -0.69 3.26
C ASP A 189 -17.87 -1.62 2.21
N PRO A 190 -18.10 -1.20 0.94
CA PRO A 190 -18.60 -2.10 -0.10
C PRO A 190 -17.70 -3.31 -0.40
N TYR A 191 -16.41 -3.23 -0.07
CA TYR A 191 -15.39 -4.24 -0.35
C TYR A 191 -14.87 -4.94 0.92
N LYS A 192 -15.45 -4.68 2.08
CA LYS A 192 -14.95 -5.19 3.38
C LYS A 192 -14.85 -6.72 3.48
N ASP A 193 -15.58 -7.42 2.64
CA ASP A 193 -15.57 -8.89 2.57
C ASP A 193 -14.96 -9.44 1.28
N GLN A 194 -14.37 -8.56 0.45
CA GLN A 194 -13.76 -8.95 -0.81
C GLN A 194 -12.52 -9.82 -0.58
N VAL A 195 -12.46 -10.95 -1.28
CA VAL A 195 -11.29 -11.81 -1.37
C VAL A 195 -10.84 -11.83 -2.83
N ILE A 196 -9.55 -11.54 -3.06
CA ILE A 196 -8.91 -11.59 -4.37
C ILE A 196 -7.91 -12.75 -4.34
N ASN A 197 -8.15 -13.78 -5.16
CA ASN A 197 -7.33 -15.00 -5.20
C ASN A 197 -6.09 -14.85 -6.11
N GLU A 198 -5.41 -13.73 -5.96
CA GLU A 198 -4.15 -13.41 -6.62
C GLU A 198 -3.11 -13.02 -5.58
N THR A 199 -1.84 -13.29 -5.87
CA THR A 199 -0.74 -12.81 -5.02
C THR A 199 -0.10 -11.59 -5.66
N ALA A 200 -0.13 -10.47 -4.96
CA ALA A 200 0.55 -9.25 -5.41
C ALA A 200 2.06 -9.53 -5.62
N THR A 201 2.61 -9.06 -6.72
CA THR A 201 4.03 -9.30 -7.10
C THR A 201 5.01 -8.94 -5.99
N ILE A 202 4.75 -7.85 -5.25
CA ILE A 202 5.63 -7.45 -4.14
C ILE A 202 5.64 -8.48 -3.01
N VAL A 203 4.50 -9.12 -2.71
CA VAL A 203 4.42 -10.18 -1.70
C VAL A 203 5.25 -11.37 -2.13
N THR A 204 5.11 -11.83 -3.38
CA THR A 204 5.92 -12.92 -3.94
C THR A 204 7.42 -12.61 -3.85
N LYS A 205 7.84 -11.39 -4.19
CA LYS A 205 9.25 -10.98 -4.13
C LYS A 205 9.79 -10.92 -2.69
N LEU A 206 9.01 -10.41 -1.74
CA LEU A 206 9.40 -10.36 -0.33
C LEU A 206 9.49 -11.77 0.28
N GLU A 207 8.57 -12.65 -0.06
CA GLU A 207 8.61 -14.06 0.35
C GLU A 207 9.85 -14.78 -0.21
N GLN A 208 10.19 -14.57 -1.49
CA GLN A 208 11.42 -15.08 -2.09
C GLN A 208 12.67 -14.57 -1.38
N ALA A 209 12.67 -13.31 -0.95
CA ALA A 209 13.75 -12.70 -0.16
C ALA A 209 13.79 -13.18 1.30
N GLY A 210 12.79 -13.94 1.74
CA GLY A 210 12.70 -14.48 3.10
C GLY A 210 11.96 -13.59 4.11
N GLY A 211 11.23 -12.57 3.65
CA GLY A 211 10.36 -11.78 4.52
C GLY A 211 9.18 -12.59 5.05
N VAL A 212 8.74 -12.33 6.27
CA VAL A 212 7.61 -13.00 6.94
C VAL A 212 6.43 -12.05 7.00
N LEU A 213 5.37 -12.31 6.25
CA LEU A 213 4.18 -11.47 6.24
C LEU A 213 3.35 -11.72 7.50
N VAL A 214 3.21 -10.70 8.37
CA VAL A 214 2.48 -10.82 9.65
C VAL A 214 1.06 -10.25 9.60
N GLY A 215 0.74 -9.40 8.63
CA GLY A 215 -0.61 -8.85 8.53
C GLY A 215 -0.79 -7.80 7.45
N LYS A 216 -2.07 -7.46 7.24
CA LYS A 216 -2.51 -6.43 6.31
C LYS A 216 -3.01 -5.23 7.10
N PHE A 217 -2.41 -4.09 6.87
CA PHE A 217 -2.68 -2.84 7.58
C PHE A 217 -3.63 -1.93 6.81
N THR A 218 -4.34 -1.09 7.54
CA THR A 218 -5.41 -0.24 7.01
C THR A 218 -4.92 0.76 5.96
N LEU A 219 -5.85 1.19 5.16
CA LEU A 219 -5.70 2.33 4.25
C LEU A 219 -6.98 3.15 4.27
N GLY A 220 -6.88 4.44 3.97
CA GLY A 220 -8.08 5.23 3.74
C GLY A 220 -8.88 4.69 2.55
N ALA A 221 -10.20 4.76 2.65
CA ALA A 221 -11.12 4.18 1.68
C ALA A 221 -10.73 4.53 0.23
N LEU A 222 -10.59 3.52 -0.61
CA LEU A 222 -10.17 3.64 -2.01
C LEU A 222 -8.86 4.43 -2.20
N ALA A 223 -7.94 4.24 -1.26
CA ALA A 223 -6.64 4.90 -1.21
C ALA A 223 -6.70 6.44 -1.02
N MET A 224 -7.67 6.94 -0.23
CA MET A 224 -7.83 8.35 0.11
C MET A 224 -7.83 8.57 1.63
N GLY A 225 -6.87 9.36 2.14
CA GLY A 225 -6.78 9.72 3.56
C GLY A 225 -6.55 8.52 4.49
N ASP A 226 -7.01 8.65 5.75
CA ASP A 226 -6.84 7.67 6.83
C ASP A 226 -8.17 7.15 7.41
N VAL A 227 -9.28 7.53 6.80
CA VAL A 227 -10.62 7.05 7.17
C VAL A 227 -10.96 5.81 6.38
N TRP A 228 -11.29 4.73 7.07
CA TRP A 228 -11.69 3.45 6.48
C TRP A 228 -12.97 2.93 7.15
N PHE A 229 -13.55 1.83 6.68
CA PHE A 229 -14.83 1.33 7.23
C PHE A 229 -14.76 0.96 8.74
N GLY A 230 -13.57 0.70 9.29
CA GLY A 230 -13.36 0.47 10.73
C GLY A 230 -13.05 1.72 11.54
N GLY A 231 -13.13 2.92 10.95
CA GLY A 231 -12.90 4.19 11.62
C GLY A 231 -11.72 5.00 11.07
N VAL A 232 -10.97 5.66 11.94
CA VAL A 232 -9.80 6.47 11.58
C VAL A 232 -8.54 5.82 12.12
N THR A 233 -7.59 5.51 11.25
CA THR A 233 -6.25 5.04 11.70
C THR A 233 -5.54 6.16 12.45
N LYS A 234 -5.05 5.85 13.66
CA LYS A 234 -4.50 6.84 14.57
C LYS A 234 -3.00 7.04 14.41
N ASN A 235 -2.56 8.25 14.69
CA ASN A 235 -1.14 8.56 14.91
C ASN A 235 -0.71 8.05 16.30
N PRO A 236 0.31 7.17 16.41
CA PRO A 236 0.77 6.64 17.70
C PRO A 236 1.26 7.70 18.68
N TRP A 237 1.78 8.82 18.18
CA TRP A 237 2.27 9.94 19.00
C TRP A 237 1.14 10.79 19.58
N ASN A 238 -0.03 10.80 18.90
CA ASN A 238 -1.19 11.54 19.36
C ASN A 238 -2.48 10.85 18.88
N LEU A 239 -3.08 10.05 19.73
CA LEU A 239 -4.29 9.27 19.43
C LEU A 239 -5.54 10.10 19.08
N LYS A 240 -5.50 11.42 19.29
CA LYS A 240 -6.56 12.34 18.86
C LYS A 240 -6.44 12.74 17.39
N GLN A 241 -5.31 12.44 16.76
CA GLN A 241 -5.03 12.73 15.35
C GLN A 241 -5.05 11.45 14.53
N GLY A 242 -5.46 11.57 13.27
CA GLY A 242 -5.29 10.54 12.27
C GLY A 242 -3.82 10.41 11.83
N SER A 243 -3.48 9.25 11.29
CA SER A 243 -2.13 8.94 10.80
C SER A 243 -1.80 9.63 9.47
N SER A 244 -2.77 10.32 8.83
CA SER A 244 -2.70 10.64 7.41
C SER A 244 -2.68 9.36 6.55
N GLY A 245 -2.68 9.51 5.23
CA GLY A 245 -2.78 8.35 4.33
C GLY A 245 -2.36 8.64 2.89
N SER A 246 -2.62 7.67 2.04
CA SER A 246 -3.52 6.53 2.22
C SER A 246 -2.86 5.26 2.79
N SER A 247 -1.54 5.13 2.89
CA SER A 247 -0.87 4.01 3.58
C SER A 247 -0.88 4.19 5.10
N ALA A 248 -2.07 4.49 5.63
CA ALA A 248 -2.32 4.92 7.00
C ALA A 248 -1.83 3.92 8.05
N GLY A 249 -2.31 2.69 7.97
CA GLY A 249 -1.96 1.62 8.91
C GLY A 249 -0.51 1.16 8.77
N SER A 250 0.05 1.16 7.56
CA SER A 250 1.47 0.84 7.34
C SER A 250 2.38 1.77 8.12
N ALA A 251 2.18 3.09 7.99
CA ALA A 251 3.00 4.08 8.70
C ALA A 251 2.76 4.07 10.22
N SER A 252 1.50 3.97 10.66
CA SER A 252 1.14 3.87 12.07
C SER A 252 1.76 2.65 12.74
N ALA A 253 1.69 1.48 12.09
CA ALA A 253 2.25 0.24 12.61
C ALA A 253 3.78 0.28 12.75
N VAL A 254 4.49 0.82 11.76
CA VAL A 254 5.96 0.98 11.85
C VAL A 254 6.32 1.95 12.96
N SER A 255 5.66 3.10 13.05
CA SER A 255 5.88 4.10 14.09
C SER A 255 5.66 3.56 15.51
N ALA A 256 4.68 2.66 15.67
CA ALA A 256 4.41 2.02 16.97
C ALA A 256 5.28 0.79 17.23
N GLY A 257 6.20 0.43 16.35
CA GLY A 257 7.04 -0.76 16.48
C GLY A 257 6.22 -2.06 16.41
N LEU A 258 5.15 -2.11 15.64
CA LEU A 258 4.35 -3.32 15.40
C LEU A 258 4.93 -4.18 14.28
N VAL A 259 5.74 -3.59 13.42
CA VAL A 259 6.57 -4.22 12.41
C VAL A 259 7.79 -3.35 12.15
N PRO A 260 8.93 -3.91 11.74
CA PRO A 260 10.14 -3.12 11.46
C PRO A 260 10.05 -2.37 10.13
N PHE A 261 9.22 -2.83 9.20
CA PHE A 261 8.86 -2.12 7.97
C PHE A 261 7.50 -2.58 7.45
N ALA A 262 6.90 -1.77 6.62
CA ALA A 262 5.66 -2.13 5.93
C ALA A 262 5.63 -1.56 4.51
N ILE A 263 4.87 -2.22 3.65
CA ILE A 263 4.71 -1.79 2.26
C ILE A 263 3.46 -0.91 2.14
N GLY A 264 3.64 0.24 1.53
CA GLY A 264 2.60 1.17 1.13
C GLY A 264 2.48 1.31 -0.38
N THR A 265 1.62 2.19 -0.83
CA THR A 265 1.50 2.64 -2.24
C THR A 265 1.37 4.14 -2.29
N GLU A 266 1.93 4.74 -3.31
CA GLU A 266 1.82 6.18 -3.52
C GLU A 266 1.48 6.52 -4.97
N THR A 267 0.51 7.40 -5.14
CA THR A 267 0.25 8.13 -6.38
C THR A 267 0.57 9.61 -6.17
N LEU A 268 0.13 10.17 -5.04
CA LEU A 268 0.32 11.58 -4.68
C LEU A 268 0.35 11.71 -3.15
N GLY A 269 1.51 11.46 -2.54
CA GLY A 269 1.73 11.63 -1.09
C GLY A 269 1.27 10.47 -0.21
N SER A 270 0.77 9.36 -0.75
CA SER A 270 0.19 8.26 0.04
C SER A 270 1.19 7.41 0.83
N ILE A 271 2.49 7.58 0.66
CA ILE A 271 3.57 7.09 1.52
C ILE A 271 4.20 8.25 2.28
N VAL A 272 4.58 9.31 1.57
CA VAL A 272 5.31 10.45 2.15
C VAL A 272 4.49 11.14 3.24
N SER A 273 3.20 11.40 3.00
CA SER A 273 2.34 12.09 3.95
C SER A 273 2.15 11.31 5.27
N PRO A 274 1.73 10.03 5.28
CA PRO A 274 1.63 9.28 6.53
C PRO A 274 2.99 9.00 7.16
N SER A 275 4.07 8.81 6.39
CA SER A 275 5.42 8.65 6.96
C SER A 275 5.86 9.90 7.71
N THR A 276 5.70 11.08 7.11
CA THR A 276 6.01 12.36 7.77
C THR A 276 5.16 12.57 9.02
N ARG A 277 3.85 12.28 8.94
CA ARG A 277 2.92 12.45 10.06
C ARG A 277 3.26 11.55 11.25
N ASN A 278 3.71 10.34 10.99
CA ASN A 278 4.02 9.36 12.03
C ASN A 278 5.50 9.31 12.41
N GLY A 279 6.37 10.12 11.79
CA GLY A 279 7.79 10.19 12.13
C GLY A 279 8.58 8.94 11.72
N VAL A 280 8.27 8.36 10.56
CA VAL A 280 8.99 7.23 9.97
C VAL A 280 9.56 7.59 8.60
N THR A 281 10.55 6.83 8.14
CA THR A 281 11.11 7.00 6.79
C THR A 281 10.15 6.43 5.76
N GLY A 282 9.80 7.24 4.75
CA GLY A 282 9.03 6.82 3.57
C GLY A 282 9.92 6.88 2.33
N LEU A 283 9.85 5.82 1.50
CA LEU A 283 10.59 5.68 0.24
C LEU A 283 9.61 5.43 -0.90
#